data_d1b0c73ce2ef30de55714ec5d1d91725
#
_entry.id   d1b0c73ce2ef30de55714ec5d1d91725
#
_cell.length_a   1.000
_cell.length_b   1.000
_cell.length_c   1.000
_cell.angle_alpha   90.00
_cell.angle_beta   90.00
_cell.angle_gamma   90.00
#
_symmetry.space_group_name_H-M   'P 1'
#
loop_
_entity.id
_entity.type
_entity.pdbx_description
1 polymer ?
#
loop_
_entity_poly.entity_id
_entity_poly.type
_entity_poly.pdbx_seq_one_letter_code
_entity_poly.pdbx_strand_id
1 'polypeptide(L)'
;MVGTFLVDRLVVLIAAAASIALPFLLNSAHSAELSSEQEPMTQNTPRDSREGMETVTVEAKRNRELQRQISHFVSSFDVTYLNDSLQRWNSPICPLVAGLSSEGGEFILARLSQIARDSRAPLAPEHCRPNLYVVITGNPDLLVEKWTKRDRGMFNTCNGYGYVREFLRCRQPVRAFYNATLTSTDGAHRDLAALDVAGMRLDFSLNSCISAGVAGSRLIYGAIQALSAVVIVVDGVRIAHLNMGQLADYVSMVGLAQIRLDANTGTAPTILGLFRESDSPPQGLSLWDSSFLKSLYTTDQSSVLQVSTIKTRMFEQIAGR
;
A
#
# COMPACT_ATOMS: atom_id res chain seq x y z
N MET A 1 38.92 25.66 19.80
CA MET A 1 39.63 25.28 18.58
C MET A 1 38.52 24.95 17.57
N VAL A 2 38.04 25.84 16.93
CA VAL A 2 38.18 26.58 15.65
C VAL A 2 38.73 25.64 14.54
N GLY A 3 37.89 25.38 13.58
CA GLY A 3 38.22 24.67 12.34
C GLY A 3 37.13 24.80 11.32
N THR A 4 36.97 26.01 10.81
CA THR A 4 36.25 26.39 9.59
C THR A 4 36.90 25.80 8.35
N PHE A 5 36.14 25.19 7.43
CA PHE A 5 36.53 25.16 6.02
C PHE A 5 35.35 25.56 5.14
N LEU A 6 35.64 26.60 4.45
CA LEU A 6 34.92 27.35 3.44
C LEU A 6 35.08 26.68 2.05
N VAL A 7 34.05 26.88 1.20
CA VAL A 7 34.07 27.19 -0.24
C VAL A 7 34.41 26.04 -1.19
N ASP A 8 33.54 25.74 -2.17
CA ASP A 8 33.62 26.46 -3.44
C ASP A 8 32.35 26.25 -4.32
N ARG A 9 31.95 27.35 -4.91
CA ARG A 9 30.93 27.45 -5.94
C ARG A 9 31.56 27.08 -7.28
N LEU A 10 30.84 26.31 -8.13
CA LEU A 10 31.07 26.40 -9.57
C LEU A 10 29.73 26.44 -10.30
N VAL A 11 29.41 27.66 -10.76
CA VAL A 11 28.39 27.97 -11.75
C VAL A 11 28.98 27.71 -13.11
N VAL A 12 28.33 26.90 -13.93
CA VAL A 12 28.55 26.91 -15.40
C VAL A 12 27.23 27.02 -16.11
N LEU A 13 26.98 28.21 -16.62
CA LEU A 13 26.03 28.56 -17.67
C LEU A 13 26.63 28.16 -19.02
N ILE A 14 25.91 27.38 -19.81
CA ILE A 14 26.08 27.41 -21.28
C ILE A 14 24.70 27.38 -21.92
N ALA A 15 24.36 28.52 -22.51
CA ALA A 15 23.30 28.68 -23.48
C ALA A 15 23.85 28.39 -24.88
N ALA A 16 23.14 27.66 -25.69
CA ALA A 16 23.29 27.74 -27.14
C ALA A 16 21.99 27.31 -27.83
N ALA A 17 21.38 28.30 -28.44
CA ALA A 17 20.27 28.17 -29.38
C ALA A 17 20.81 27.72 -30.75
N ALA A 18 20.07 26.86 -31.44
CA ALA A 18 20.17 26.73 -32.89
C ALA A 18 18.79 26.37 -33.46
N SER A 19 18.17 27.33 -34.06
CA SER A 19 17.06 27.23 -35.01
C SER A 19 17.56 26.60 -36.31
N ILE A 20 16.84 25.65 -36.89
CA ILE A 20 16.96 25.33 -38.33
C ILE A 20 15.54 25.09 -38.89
N ALA A 21 15.29 25.81 -39.96
CA ALA A 21 14.06 25.96 -40.72
C ALA A 21 13.69 24.75 -41.58
N LEU A 22 12.38 24.66 -41.85
CA LEU A 22 11.78 23.87 -42.94
C LEU A 22 12.33 24.28 -44.32
N PRO A 23 12.19 23.42 -45.32
CA PRO A 23 11.45 23.85 -46.50
C PRO A 23 10.30 22.90 -46.92
N PHE A 24 9.21 23.52 -47.27
CA PHE A 24 8.12 23.06 -48.11
C PHE A 24 8.67 22.65 -49.51
N LEU A 25 8.22 21.50 -50.04
CA LEU A 25 8.19 21.26 -51.47
C LEU A 25 6.83 20.61 -51.82
N LEU A 26 6.04 21.42 -52.52
CA LEU A 26 4.96 20.98 -53.41
C LEU A 26 5.58 20.30 -54.63
N ASN A 27 5.03 19.15 -55.04
CA ASN A 27 4.97 18.84 -56.48
C ASN A 27 3.81 17.89 -56.80
N SER A 28 2.83 18.39 -57.46
CA SER A 28 2.35 18.10 -58.83
C SER A 28 1.72 16.73 -59.07
N ALA A 29 0.46 16.82 -59.38
CA ALA A 29 -0.40 15.81 -60.00
C ALA A 29 0.18 15.30 -61.34
N HIS A 30 0.09 13.98 -61.52
CA HIS A 30 0.11 13.36 -62.86
C HIS A 30 -1.04 12.40 -62.97
N SER A 31 -1.96 12.73 -63.90
CA SER A 31 -2.99 11.85 -64.42
C SER A 31 -2.35 10.93 -65.46
N ALA A 32 -2.59 9.63 -65.35
CA ALA A 32 -2.41 8.69 -66.41
C ALA A 32 -3.41 7.54 -66.27
N GLU A 33 -4.35 7.52 -67.12
CA GLU A 33 -4.89 6.51 -68.01
C GLU A 33 -5.20 5.11 -67.49
N LEU A 34 -6.51 4.75 -67.76
CA LEU A 34 -7.08 3.42 -67.72
C LEU A 34 -6.28 2.42 -68.55
N SER A 35 -5.98 1.28 -67.94
CA SER A 35 -5.82 0.03 -68.66
C SER A 35 -6.56 -1.05 -67.88
N SER A 36 -7.61 -1.56 -68.44
CA SER A 36 -8.39 -2.69 -67.97
C SER A 36 -7.62 -3.97 -68.23
N GLU A 37 -7.22 -4.64 -67.13
CA GLU A 37 -6.79 -6.02 -67.16
C GLU A 37 -7.50 -6.80 -66.07
N GLN A 38 -8.38 -7.71 -66.50
CA GLN A 38 -9.13 -8.62 -65.64
C GLN A 38 -8.14 -9.69 -65.12
N GLU A 39 -7.81 -9.63 -63.84
CA GLU A 39 -7.20 -10.76 -63.12
C GLU A 39 -8.29 -11.62 -62.46
N PRO A 40 -8.06 -12.94 -62.31
CA PRO A 40 -9.06 -13.89 -61.88
C PRO A 40 -9.32 -13.74 -60.37
N MET A 41 -10.60 -13.78 -60.00
CA MET A 41 -11.07 -13.88 -58.61
C MET A 41 -10.39 -15.06 -57.90
N THR A 42 -9.39 -14.78 -57.10
CA THR A 42 -8.95 -15.68 -56.06
C THR A 42 -9.96 -15.56 -54.90
N GLN A 43 -10.72 -16.61 -54.65
CA GLN A 43 -11.59 -16.74 -53.47
C GLN A 43 -10.72 -16.65 -52.24
N ASN A 44 -10.63 -15.45 -51.63
CA ASN A 44 -10.14 -15.27 -50.28
C ASN A 44 -11.13 -15.91 -49.31
N THR A 45 -10.81 -17.08 -48.86
CA THR A 45 -11.48 -17.80 -47.78
C THR A 45 -11.43 -16.94 -46.51
N PRO A 46 -12.54 -16.67 -45.82
CA PRO A 46 -12.51 -15.88 -44.58
C PRO A 46 -12.08 -16.76 -43.41
N ARG A 47 -10.77 -17.10 -43.33
CA ARG A 47 -10.22 -17.90 -42.22
C ARG A 47 -9.57 -17.06 -41.13
N ASP A 48 -9.22 -15.81 -41.44
CA ASP A 48 -8.44 -14.94 -40.55
C ASP A 48 -9.30 -14.17 -39.54
N SER A 49 -10.60 -13.98 -39.81
CA SER A 49 -11.48 -13.20 -38.94
C SER A 49 -11.97 -13.97 -37.70
N ARG A 50 -11.98 -15.31 -37.72
CA ARG A 50 -12.44 -16.13 -36.60
C ARG A 50 -11.36 -16.30 -35.52
N GLU A 51 -10.11 -16.49 -35.92
CA GLU A 51 -8.97 -16.61 -34.97
C GLU A 51 -8.77 -15.31 -34.18
N GLY A 52 -8.85 -14.15 -34.82
CA GLY A 52 -8.77 -12.87 -34.14
C GLY A 52 -9.91 -12.63 -33.14
N MET A 53 -11.13 -13.07 -33.47
CA MET A 53 -12.30 -12.89 -32.60
C MET A 53 -12.31 -13.84 -31.40
N GLU A 54 -11.79 -15.06 -31.56
CA GLU A 54 -11.61 -16.01 -30.45
C GLU A 54 -10.53 -15.54 -29.47
N THR A 55 -9.41 -15.03 -29.96
CA THR A 55 -8.31 -14.50 -29.15
C THR A 55 -8.79 -13.31 -28.31
N VAL A 56 -9.48 -12.34 -28.90
CA VAL A 56 -10.05 -11.18 -28.19
C VAL A 56 -11.05 -11.61 -27.12
N THR A 57 -11.86 -12.65 -27.40
CA THR A 57 -12.83 -13.15 -26.42
C THR A 57 -12.16 -13.83 -25.23
N VAL A 58 -11.08 -14.57 -25.45
CA VAL A 58 -10.29 -15.25 -24.39
C VAL A 58 -9.60 -14.22 -23.52
N GLU A 59 -8.97 -13.21 -24.10
CA GLU A 59 -8.32 -12.13 -23.35
C GLU A 59 -9.33 -11.32 -22.51
N ALA A 60 -10.49 -11.00 -23.06
CA ALA A 60 -11.54 -10.31 -22.33
C ALA A 60 -12.08 -11.12 -21.15
N LYS A 61 -12.16 -12.45 -21.26
CA LYS A 61 -12.54 -13.34 -20.16
C LYS A 61 -11.46 -13.39 -19.08
N ARG A 62 -10.19 -13.52 -19.48
CA ARG A 62 -9.03 -13.52 -18.56
C ARG A 62 -8.96 -12.22 -17.79
N ASN A 63 -9.10 -11.08 -18.45
CA ASN A 63 -9.05 -9.76 -17.81
C ASN A 63 -10.20 -9.56 -16.82
N ARG A 64 -11.41 -9.99 -17.15
CA ARG A 64 -12.55 -9.95 -16.22
C ARG A 64 -12.34 -10.84 -15.00
N GLU A 65 -11.74 -12.01 -15.19
CA GLU A 65 -11.41 -12.91 -14.07
C GLU A 65 -10.36 -12.27 -13.16
N LEU A 66 -9.28 -11.73 -13.73
CA LEU A 66 -8.24 -11.02 -12.99
C LEU A 66 -8.81 -9.83 -12.21
N GLN A 67 -9.69 -9.02 -12.82
CA GLN A 67 -10.36 -7.92 -12.13
C GLN A 67 -11.22 -8.40 -10.94
N ARG A 68 -11.93 -9.52 -11.08
CA ARG A 68 -12.70 -10.12 -9.97
C ARG A 68 -11.79 -10.56 -8.82
N GLN A 69 -10.69 -11.23 -9.14
CA GLN A 69 -9.73 -11.70 -8.16
C GLN A 69 -9.06 -10.53 -7.43
N ILE A 70 -8.64 -9.47 -8.13
CA ILE A 70 -8.11 -8.24 -7.54
C ILE A 70 -9.16 -7.57 -6.65
N SER A 71 -10.41 -7.50 -7.11
CA SER A 71 -11.49 -6.92 -6.32
C SER A 71 -11.71 -7.69 -5.02
N HIS A 72 -11.70 -9.01 -5.07
CA HIS A 72 -11.81 -9.87 -3.89
C HIS A 72 -10.62 -9.68 -2.94
N PHE A 73 -9.39 -9.69 -3.47
CA PHE A 73 -8.16 -9.49 -2.71
C PHE A 73 -8.19 -8.16 -1.94
N VAL A 74 -8.41 -7.03 -2.62
CA VAL A 74 -8.43 -5.71 -1.99
C VAL A 74 -9.58 -5.58 -0.98
N SER A 75 -10.76 -6.10 -1.31
CA SER A 75 -11.91 -6.05 -0.41
C SER A 75 -11.77 -6.95 0.82
N SER A 76 -10.88 -7.94 0.80
CA SER A 76 -10.61 -8.79 1.96
C SER A 76 -9.89 -8.04 3.09
N PHE A 77 -9.27 -6.88 2.79
CA PHE A 77 -8.57 -6.03 3.77
C PHE A 77 -9.45 -4.95 4.38
N ASP A 78 -10.70 -4.86 3.96
CA ASP A 78 -11.63 -3.84 4.44
C ASP A 78 -11.79 -3.93 5.96
N VAL A 79 -11.32 -2.90 6.62
CA VAL A 79 -11.38 -2.70 8.07
C VAL A 79 -11.86 -1.30 8.44
N THR A 80 -12.33 -0.52 7.47
CA THR A 80 -12.72 0.87 7.72
C THR A 80 -14.14 0.97 8.24
N TYR A 81 -14.29 1.70 9.34
CA TYR A 81 -15.57 1.98 9.99
C TYR A 81 -16.15 3.34 9.61
N LEU A 82 -15.34 4.24 9.09
CA LEU A 82 -15.75 5.63 8.85
C LEU A 82 -15.94 5.97 7.37
N ASN A 83 -15.13 5.38 6.52
CA ASN A 83 -15.12 5.65 5.09
C ASN A 83 -14.75 4.35 4.38
N ASP A 84 -15.21 4.13 3.17
CA ASP A 84 -14.79 3.01 2.32
C ASP A 84 -13.33 3.19 1.84
N SER A 85 -12.42 3.65 2.73
CA SER A 85 -11.03 3.89 2.42
C SER A 85 -10.10 2.97 3.21
N LEU A 86 -9.05 2.47 2.55
CA LEU A 86 -8.01 1.67 3.18
C LEU A 86 -7.05 2.57 3.96
N GLN A 87 -6.75 2.17 5.19
CA GLN A 87 -5.85 2.91 6.07
C GLN A 87 -4.40 2.66 5.70
N ARG A 88 -3.61 3.72 5.77
CA ARG A 88 -2.16 3.71 5.55
C ARG A 88 -1.46 4.74 6.43
N TRP A 89 -0.14 4.72 6.41
CA TRP A 89 0.66 5.76 7.03
C TRP A 89 0.65 7.04 6.18
N ASN A 90 0.39 8.15 6.83
CA ASN A 90 0.57 9.50 6.28
C ASN A 90 1.70 10.26 6.97
N SER A 91 2.10 9.81 8.17
CA SER A 91 3.28 10.28 8.89
C SER A 91 4.48 9.37 8.65
N PRO A 92 5.73 9.86 8.83
CA PRO A 92 6.92 9.06 8.65
C PRO A 92 6.95 7.82 9.57
N ILE A 93 7.26 6.68 8.99
CA ILE A 93 7.33 5.37 9.66
C ILE A 93 8.72 5.21 10.26
N CYS A 94 8.78 4.95 11.55
CA CYS A 94 9.99 4.62 12.28
C CYS A 94 9.92 3.17 12.78
N PRO A 95 10.46 2.19 12.07
CA PRO A 95 10.39 0.79 12.47
C PRO A 95 11.40 0.46 13.57
N LEU A 96 10.99 -0.42 14.49
CA LEU A 96 11.83 -1.02 15.50
C LEU A 96 11.59 -2.53 15.50
N VAL A 97 12.67 -3.31 15.44
CA VAL A 97 12.64 -4.77 15.56
C VAL A 97 13.31 -5.18 16.85
N ALA A 98 12.67 -6.06 17.61
CA ALA A 98 13.20 -6.58 18.88
C ALA A 98 12.96 -8.09 19.01
N GLY A 99 13.81 -8.75 19.82
CA GLY A 99 13.68 -10.19 20.13
C GLY A 99 14.44 -11.10 19.17
N LEU A 100 15.28 -10.57 18.31
CA LEU A 100 16.25 -11.27 17.46
C LEU A 100 17.68 -10.89 17.79
N SER A 101 18.65 -11.59 17.19
CA SER A 101 20.02 -11.12 17.10
C SER A 101 20.10 -9.78 16.35
N SER A 102 21.17 -9.02 16.54
CA SER A 102 21.38 -7.75 15.83
C SER A 102 21.29 -7.94 14.32
N GLU A 103 21.97 -8.95 13.78
CA GLU A 103 21.95 -9.30 12.36
C GLU A 103 20.53 -9.59 11.83
N GLY A 104 19.75 -10.41 12.56
CA GLY A 104 18.38 -10.72 12.19
C GLY A 104 17.45 -9.50 12.26
N GLY A 105 17.63 -8.65 13.27
CA GLY A 105 16.88 -7.40 13.42
C GLY A 105 17.18 -6.42 12.29
N GLU A 106 18.45 -6.23 11.97
CA GLU A 106 18.92 -5.35 10.88
C GLU A 106 18.44 -5.84 9.51
N PHE A 107 18.43 -7.18 9.29
CA PHE A 107 17.91 -7.77 8.05
C PHE A 107 16.43 -7.40 7.85
N ILE A 108 15.60 -7.59 8.88
CA ILE A 108 14.16 -7.24 8.80
C ILE A 108 13.98 -5.74 8.59
N LEU A 109 14.72 -4.89 9.30
CA LEU A 109 14.67 -3.44 9.15
C LEU A 109 15.06 -2.99 7.75
N ALA A 110 16.14 -3.54 7.21
CA ALA A 110 16.60 -3.23 5.85
C ALA A 110 15.56 -3.63 4.79
N ARG A 111 14.99 -4.85 4.91
CA ARG A 111 13.99 -5.36 3.97
C ARG A 111 12.69 -4.56 4.05
N LEU A 112 12.18 -4.27 5.24
CA LEU A 112 11.00 -3.44 5.44
C LEU A 112 11.21 -2.04 4.87
N SER A 113 12.37 -1.44 5.13
CA SER A 113 12.70 -0.11 4.60
C SER A 113 12.81 -0.10 3.08
N GLN A 114 13.31 -1.18 2.47
CA GLN A 114 13.32 -1.33 1.02
C GLN A 114 11.91 -1.38 0.46
N ILE A 115 11.04 -2.26 1.00
CA ILE A 115 9.65 -2.41 0.55
C ILE A 115 8.88 -1.10 0.72
N ALA A 116 9.09 -0.37 1.83
CA ALA A 116 8.48 0.93 2.07
C ALA A 116 8.89 1.95 1.01
N ARG A 117 10.18 2.04 0.67
CA ARG A 117 10.66 2.93 -0.42
C ARG A 117 10.07 2.56 -1.77
N ASP A 118 10.07 1.27 -2.13
CA ASP A 118 9.55 0.77 -3.40
C ASP A 118 8.04 1.05 -3.56
N SER A 119 7.33 1.02 -2.43
CA SER A 119 5.90 1.34 -2.34
C SER A 119 5.60 2.84 -2.20
N ARG A 120 6.62 3.69 -1.99
CA ARG A 120 6.50 5.11 -1.67
C ARG A 120 5.84 5.40 -0.32
N ALA A 121 5.95 4.47 0.62
CA ALA A 121 5.53 4.73 1.99
C ALA A 121 6.52 5.72 2.67
N PRO A 122 6.04 6.66 3.48
CA PRO A 122 6.89 7.64 4.12
C PRO A 122 7.76 6.98 5.19
N LEU A 123 9.09 7.10 5.07
CA LEU A 123 10.04 6.63 6.08
C LEU A 123 10.62 7.80 6.87
N ALA A 124 10.78 7.62 8.16
CA ALA A 124 11.47 8.56 9.02
C ALA A 124 12.98 8.48 8.82
N PRO A 125 13.74 9.56 9.12
CA PRO A 125 15.20 9.52 9.16
C PRO A 125 15.69 8.60 10.28
N GLU A 126 16.99 8.32 10.29
CA GLU A 126 17.65 7.61 11.38
C GLU A 126 17.46 8.31 12.75
N HIS A 127 17.51 7.54 13.83
CA HIS A 127 17.30 8.03 15.21
C HIS A 127 15.91 8.64 15.48
N CYS A 128 14.92 8.20 14.74
CA CYS A 128 13.53 8.59 14.94
C CYS A 128 12.89 7.91 16.17
N ARG A 129 11.75 8.43 16.61
CA ARG A 129 10.93 7.78 17.64
C ARG A 129 10.11 6.65 17.02
N PRO A 130 10.26 5.37 17.47
CA PRO A 130 9.54 4.25 16.91
C PRO A 130 8.02 4.40 16.97
N ASN A 131 7.36 4.02 15.88
CA ASN A 131 5.91 3.93 15.77
C ASN A 131 5.44 2.63 15.07
N LEU A 132 6.36 1.88 14.45
CA LEU A 132 6.11 0.53 13.95
C LEU A 132 6.99 -0.46 14.73
N TYR A 133 6.36 -1.29 15.55
CA TYR A 133 7.04 -2.23 16.43
C TYR A 133 6.86 -3.66 15.90
N VAL A 134 7.96 -4.35 15.66
CA VAL A 134 8.01 -5.79 15.35
C VAL A 134 8.74 -6.50 16.49
N VAL A 135 8.01 -7.28 17.27
CA VAL A 135 8.57 -7.95 18.45
C VAL A 135 8.42 -9.47 18.31
N ILE A 136 9.54 -10.16 18.25
CA ILE A 136 9.63 -11.61 18.19
C ILE A 136 9.83 -12.13 19.61
N THR A 137 8.98 -13.07 20.05
CA THR A 137 9.06 -13.60 21.42
C THR A 137 8.62 -15.06 21.48
N GLY A 138 9.18 -15.82 22.42
CA GLY A 138 8.73 -17.19 22.71
C GLY A 138 7.43 -17.27 23.52
N ASN A 139 6.95 -16.15 24.07
CA ASN A 139 5.69 -16.10 24.82
C ASN A 139 4.86 -14.85 24.44
N PRO A 140 4.20 -14.87 23.27
CA PRO A 140 3.42 -13.75 22.78
C PRO A 140 2.23 -13.41 23.69
N ASP A 141 1.60 -14.37 24.30
CA ASP A 141 0.44 -14.14 25.17
C ASP A 141 0.82 -13.29 26.39
N LEU A 142 1.91 -13.66 27.06
CA LEU A 142 2.41 -12.91 28.23
C LEU A 142 2.87 -11.51 27.85
N LEU A 143 3.54 -11.37 26.69
CA LEU A 143 3.99 -10.07 26.22
C LEU A 143 2.80 -9.13 25.98
N VAL A 144 1.83 -9.59 25.19
CA VAL A 144 0.64 -8.80 24.83
C VAL A 144 -0.17 -8.43 26.07
N GLU A 145 -0.38 -9.37 26.99
CA GLU A 145 -1.08 -9.10 28.26
C GLU A 145 -0.38 -8.04 29.10
N LYS A 146 0.93 -8.14 29.29
CA LYS A 146 1.71 -7.17 30.06
C LYS A 146 1.76 -5.81 29.40
N TRP A 147 1.95 -5.77 28.08
CA TRP A 147 2.08 -4.53 27.33
C TRP A 147 0.76 -3.75 27.29
N THR A 148 -0.35 -4.40 27.01
CA THR A 148 -1.67 -3.75 27.00
C THR A 148 -2.09 -3.20 28.37
N LYS A 149 -1.63 -3.82 29.47
CA LYS A 149 -1.86 -3.33 30.82
C LYS A 149 -0.98 -2.12 31.16
N ARG A 150 0.29 -2.13 30.68
CA ARG A 150 1.30 -1.12 31.00
C ARG A 150 1.10 0.17 30.19
N ASP A 151 0.81 0.04 28.91
CA ASP A 151 0.71 1.15 27.96
C ASP A 151 -0.68 1.21 27.35
N ARG A 152 -1.64 1.62 28.16
CA ARG A 152 -3.03 1.76 27.72
C ARG A 152 -3.20 2.82 26.65
N GLY A 153 -2.33 3.83 26.60
CA GLY A 153 -2.37 4.89 25.60
C GLY A 153 -2.08 4.35 24.18
N MET A 154 -1.10 3.45 24.07
CA MET A 154 -0.75 2.82 22.79
C MET A 154 -1.88 1.92 22.25
N PHE A 155 -2.65 1.28 23.15
CA PHE A 155 -3.74 0.37 22.78
C PHE A 155 -5.12 1.02 22.88
N ASN A 156 -5.18 2.33 22.95
CA ASN A 156 -6.44 3.11 22.93
C ASN A 156 -6.72 3.54 21.48
N THR A 157 -7.60 2.82 20.82
CA THR A 157 -7.90 3.07 19.40
C THR A 157 -9.27 3.70 19.22
N CYS A 158 -9.41 4.38 18.10
CA CYS A 158 -10.68 4.80 17.54
C CYS A 158 -11.66 3.64 17.31
N ASN A 159 -11.17 2.45 17.21
CA ASN A 159 -11.95 1.26 16.95
C ASN A 159 -12.52 0.60 18.22
N GLY A 160 -12.18 1.14 19.39
CA GLY A 160 -12.71 0.70 20.69
C GLY A 160 -12.08 -0.58 21.24
N TYR A 161 -12.51 -0.97 22.43
CA TYR A 161 -12.00 -2.13 23.18
C TYR A 161 -12.13 -3.48 22.44
N GLY A 162 -12.95 -3.57 21.39
CA GLY A 162 -13.10 -4.79 20.60
C GLY A 162 -11.78 -5.27 20.00
N TYR A 163 -11.01 -4.37 19.43
CA TYR A 163 -9.72 -4.68 18.78
C TYR A 163 -8.64 -5.11 19.78
N VAL A 164 -8.58 -4.47 20.94
CA VAL A 164 -7.66 -4.91 22.02
C VAL A 164 -7.98 -6.33 22.45
N ARG A 165 -9.28 -6.65 22.58
CA ARG A 165 -9.73 -7.99 22.95
C ARG A 165 -9.40 -9.03 21.87
N GLU A 166 -9.57 -8.66 20.61
CA GLU A 166 -9.20 -9.50 19.47
C GLU A 166 -7.69 -9.75 19.44
N PHE A 167 -6.88 -8.71 19.59
CA PHE A 167 -5.42 -8.82 19.68
C PHE A 167 -4.97 -9.72 20.83
N LEU A 168 -5.60 -9.60 22.01
CA LEU A 168 -5.34 -10.46 23.18
C LEU A 168 -5.72 -11.92 22.91
N ARG A 169 -6.80 -12.17 22.17
CA ARG A 169 -7.35 -13.52 21.92
C ARG A 169 -6.79 -14.17 20.64
N CYS A 170 -6.12 -13.40 19.81
CA CYS A 170 -5.55 -13.90 18.56
C CYS A 170 -4.61 -15.08 18.82
N ARG A 171 -4.79 -16.17 18.09
CA ARG A 171 -3.97 -17.39 18.17
C ARG A 171 -3.11 -17.60 16.93
N GLN A 172 -3.06 -16.60 16.04
CA GLN A 172 -2.19 -16.65 14.88
C GLN A 172 -0.71 -16.56 15.28
N PRO A 173 0.22 -17.12 14.48
CA PRO A 173 1.67 -16.99 14.72
C PRO A 173 2.14 -15.54 14.73
N VAL A 174 1.45 -14.67 14.00
CA VAL A 174 1.66 -13.22 13.98
C VAL A 174 0.37 -12.55 14.42
N ARG A 175 0.49 -11.55 15.27
CA ARG A 175 -0.60 -10.69 15.74
C ARG A 175 -0.26 -9.25 15.41
N ALA A 176 -1.22 -8.50 14.90
CA ALA A 176 -1.06 -7.09 14.62
C ALA A 176 -2.12 -6.27 15.35
N PHE A 177 -1.69 -5.14 15.89
CA PHE A 177 -2.55 -4.14 16.46
C PHE A 177 -2.28 -2.81 15.77
N TYR A 178 -3.33 -2.21 15.24
CA TYR A 178 -3.26 -0.97 14.48
C TYR A 178 -3.87 0.16 15.29
N ASN A 179 -3.09 1.20 15.51
CA ASN A 179 -3.57 2.45 16.08
C ASN A 179 -3.68 3.48 14.96
N ALA A 180 -4.84 4.07 14.83
CA ALA A 180 -5.12 5.06 13.79
C ALA A 180 -5.60 6.36 14.43
N THR A 181 -5.28 7.47 13.81
CA THR A 181 -5.76 8.80 14.17
C THR A 181 -6.59 9.39 13.04
N LEU A 182 -7.55 10.21 13.40
CA LEU A 182 -8.32 10.98 12.45
C LEU A 182 -7.50 12.20 12.03
N THR A 183 -7.27 12.36 10.73
CA THR A 183 -6.50 13.47 10.16
C THR A 183 -7.39 14.24 9.19
N SER A 184 -7.36 15.56 9.26
CA SER A 184 -8.05 16.41 8.28
C SER A 184 -7.35 16.34 6.92
N THR A 185 -8.12 16.38 5.84
CA THR A 185 -7.59 16.30 4.46
C THR A 185 -7.01 17.61 3.97
N ASP A 186 -7.27 18.73 4.66
CA ASP A 186 -6.72 20.05 4.38
C ASP A 186 -5.30 20.25 4.94
N GLY A 187 -4.69 19.21 5.52
CA GLY A 187 -3.36 19.26 6.12
C GLY A 187 -3.30 20.01 7.46
N ALA A 188 -4.41 20.54 7.93
CA ALA A 188 -4.50 21.12 9.25
C ALA A 188 -4.46 19.99 10.29
N HIS A 189 -3.31 19.80 10.92
CA HIS A 189 -3.23 19.08 12.19
C HIS A 189 -4.04 19.87 13.22
N ARG A 190 -5.33 19.72 13.19
CA ARG A 190 -6.15 20.17 14.30
C ARG A 190 -5.92 19.13 15.38
N ASP A 191 -5.21 19.53 16.44
CA ASP A 191 -5.30 18.86 17.72
C ASP A 191 -6.78 18.90 18.12
N LEU A 192 -7.53 17.90 17.68
CA LEU A 192 -8.92 17.70 18.11
C LEU A 192 -9.01 17.36 19.61
N ALA A 193 -7.89 17.48 20.32
CA ALA A 193 -7.78 17.21 21.75
C ALA A 193 -8.57 18.19 22.64
N ALA A 194 -9.05 19.30 22.10
CA ALA A 194 -9.86 20.23 22.85
C ALA A 194 -10.82 21.01 21.94
N LEU A 195 -12.03 20.55 21.77
CA LEU A 195 -13.13 21.36 21.28
C LEU A 195 -13.82 22.01 22.47
N ASP A 196 -13.72 23.33 22.55
CA ASP A 196 -14.52 24.13 23.48
C ASP A 196 -15.90 24.35 22.83
N VAL A 197 -16.85 23.47 23.13
CA VAL A 197 -18.22 23.59 22.67
C VAL A 197 -19.05 24.16 23.81
N ALA A 198 -19.46 25.41 23.66
CA ALA A 198 -20.33 26.12 24.59
C ALA A 198 -19.82 26.20 26.06
N GLY A 199 -18.50 26.38 26.24
CA GLY A 199 -17.89 26.49 27.58
C GLY A 199 -17.68 25.16 28.29
N MET A 200 -17.93 24.06 27.62
CA MET A 200 -17.60 22.71 28.11
C MET A 200 -16.36 22.20 27.43
N ARG A 201 -15.25 22.16 28.17
CA ARG A 201 -13.98 21.59 27.71
C ARG A 201 -14.14 20.06 27.65
N LEU A 202 -14.50 19.55 26.48
CA LEU A 202 -14.51 18.12 26.22
C LEU A 202 -13.07 17.67 25.96
N ASP A 203 -12.48 16.99 26.93
CA ASP A 203 -11.16 16.40 26.81
C ASP A 203 -11.27 15.11 25.98
N PHE A 204 -11.01 15.22 24.68
CA PHE A 204 -11.05 14.09 23.73
C PHE A 204 -9.76 13.29 23.71
N SER A 205 -8.83 13.50 24.63
CA SER A 205 -7.58 12.76 24.72
C SER A 205 -7.77 11.23 24.85
N LEU A 206 -8.96 10.79 25.25
CA LEU A 206 -9.35 9.38 25.35
C LEU A 206 -10.19 8.87 24.16
N ASN A 207 -10.67 9.75 23.28
CA ASN A 207 -11.55 9.40 22.17
C ASN A 207 -11.33 10.27 20.94
N SER A 208 -10.07 10.36 20.47
CA SER A 208 -9.72 11.06 19.21
C SER A 208 -10.43 10.51 17.94
N CYS A 209 -11.52 9.81 18.12
CA CYS A 209 -12.28 9.10 17.10
C CYS A 209 -13.59 9.77 16.75
N ILE A 210 -13.94 10.86 17.41
CA ILE A 210 -15.17 11.59 17.08
C ILE A 210 -14.80 12.59 15.99
N SER A 211 -15.26 12.33 14.77
CA SER A 211 -15.24 13.29 13.69
C SER A 211 -16.12 14.49 14.05
N ALA A 212 -15.52 15.56 14.58
CA ALA A 212 -16.13 16.86 14.47
C ALA A 212 -16.33 17.13 12.98
N GLY A 213 -17.54 17.45 12.53
CA GLY A 213 -17.94 17.54 11.14
C GLY A 213 -16.95 18.32 10.30
N VAL A 214 -16.03 17.62 9.67
CA VAL A 214 -15.09 18.17 8.73
C VAL A 214 -15.82 18.23 7.39
N ALA A 215 -15.89 19.41 6.78
CA ALA A 215 -16.58 19.58 5.53
C ALA A 215 -15.90 18.75 4.44
N GLY A 216 -16.58 17.71 4.01
CA GLY A 216 -16.21 16.93 2.83
C GLY A 216 -16.99 17.39 1.60
N SER A 217 -16.65 16.83 0.46
CA SER A 217 -17.42 16.97 -0.79
C SER A 217 -17.91 15.61 -1.26
N ARG A 218 -18.66 15.57 -2.37
CA ARG A 218 -19.10 14.30 -2.98
C ARG A 218 -17.93 13.44 -3.49
N LEU A 219 -16.74 14.01 -3.65
CA LEU A 219 -15.57 13.36 -4.23
C LEU A 219 -14.42 13.20 -3.22
N ILE A 220 -14.45 13.95 -2.11
CA ILE A 220 -13.35 13.99 -1.13
C ILE A 220 -13.94 13.91 0.28
N TYR A 221 -13.41 12.98 1.06
CA TYR A 221 -13.70 12.92 2.49
C TYR A 221 -13.04 14.09 3.21
N GLY A 222 -13.75 14.73 4.13
CA GLY A 222 -13.19 15.84 4.93
C GLY A 222 -12.18 15.39 5.96
N ALA A 223 -12.23 14.13 6.37
CA ALA A 223 -11.29 13.52 7.29
C ALA A 223 -11.01 12.07 6.89
N ILE A 224 -9.79 11.62 7.15
CA ILE A 224 -9.31 10.27 6.88
C ILE A 224 -8.70 9.66 8.13
N GLN A 225 -8.76 8.33 8.24
CA GLN A 225 -8.03 7.60 9.26
C GLN A 225 -6.64 7.22 8.73
N ALA A 226 -5.60 7.68 9.42
CA ALA A 226 -4.21 7.34 9.12
C ALA A 226 -3.60 6.52 10.26
N LEU A 227 -2.75 5.55 9.90
CA LEU A 227 -2.00 4.78 10.88
C LEU A 227 -1.05 5.71 11.64
N SER A 228 -1.05 5.60 12.97
CA SER A 228 -0.19 6.38 13.88
C SER A 228 0.79 5.51 14.66
N ALA A 229 0.39 4.27 14.98
CA ALA A 229 1.27 3.26 15.55
C ALA A 229 0.79 1.87 15.15
N VAL A 230 1.74 0.96 14.90
CA VAL A 230 1.46 -0.46 14.63
C VAL A 230 2.34 -1.32 15.51
N VAL A 231 1.74 -2.32 16.15
CA VAL A 231 2.44 -3.31 16.98
C VAL A 231 2.22 -4.68 16.34
N ILE A 232 3.32 -5.32 15.94
CA ILE A 232 3.35 -6.68 15.41
C ILE A 232 4.06 -7.57 16.42
N VAL A 233 3.38 -8.59 16.93
CA VAL A 233 3.96 -9.59 17.83
C VAL A 233 4.01 -10.91 17.11
N VAL A 234 5.21 -11.47 17.05
CA VAL A 234 5.53 -12.72 16.35
C VAL A 234 5.89 -13.81 17.36
N ASP A 235 5.26 -14.96 17.22
CA ASP A 235 5.59 -16.17 17.99
C ASP A 235 6.85 -16.83 17.41
N GLY A 236 7.99 -16.56 18.05
CA GLY A 236 9.30 -17.04 17.60
C GLY A 236 9.41 -18.58 17.57
N VAL A 237 8.64 -19.29 18.39
CA VAL A 237 8.63 -20.77 18.40
C VAL A 237 7.91 -21.29 17.16
N ARG A 238 6.75 -20.72 16.85
CA ARG A 238 5.91 -21.18 15.72
C ARG A 238 6.46 -20.80 14.35
N ILE A 239 7.34 -19.81 14.27
CA ILE A 239 7.97 -19.38 13.01
C ILE A 239 9.38 -19.92 12.79
N ALA A 240 9.91 -20.75 13.69
CA ALA A 240 11.31 -21.23 13.64
C ALA A 240 11.67 -21.98 12.35
N HIS A 241 10.68 -22.48 11.61
CA HIS A 241 10.86 -23.18 10.34
C HIS A 241 10.90 -22.23 9.12
N LEU A 242 10.57 -20.95 9.28
CA LEU A 242 10.54 -19.98 8.19
C LEU A 242 11.94 -19.42 7.91
N ASN A 243 12.19 -19.05 6.66
CA ASN A 243 13.36 -18.23 6.37
C ASN A 243 13.11 -16.76 6.74
N MET A 244 14.19 -16.04 7.03
CA MET A 244 14.13 -14.65 7.47
C MET A 244 13.51 -13.72 6.41
N GLY A 245 13.68 -14.04 5.12
CA GLY A 245 13.09 -13.27 4.02
C GLY A 245 11.56 -13.35 4.01
N GLN A 246 11.00 -14.56 4.20
CA GLN A 246 9.54 -14.75 4.30
C GLN A 246 8.97 -13.97 5.48
N LEU A 247 9.63 -14.02 6.63
CA LEU A 247 9.20 -13.27 7.81
C LEU A 247 9.26 -11.76 7.57
N ALA A 248 10.38 -11.27 7.02
CA ALA A 248 10.57 -9.85 6.73
C ALA A 248 9.52 -9.32 5.74
N ASP A 249 9.21 -10.09 4.69
CA ASP A 249 8.21 -9.73 3.70
C ASP A 249 6.79 -9.73 4.31
N TYR A 250 6.47 -10.74 5.14
CA TYR A 250 5.18 -10.81 5.83
C TYR A 250 4.96 -9.63 6.79
N VAL A 251 5.93 -9.36 7.67
CA VAL A 251 5.80 -8.26 8.63
C VAL A 251 5.82 -6.90 7.94
N SER A 252 6.48 -6.79 6.79
CA SER A 252 6.45 -5.57 5.98
C SER A 252 5.06 -5.33 5.39
N MET A 253 4.44 -6.37 4.82
CA MET A 253 3.08 -6.27 4.27
C MET A 253 2.08 -5.85 5.36
N VAL A 254 2.15 -6.49 6.53
CA VAL A 254 1.26 -6.22 7.69
C VAL A 254 1.58 -4.86 8.34
N GLY A 255 2.84 -4.45 8.37
CA GLY A 255 3.26 -3.18 9.01
C GLY A 255 2.98 -1.94 8.17
N LEU A 256 2.99 -2.08 6.84
CA LEU A 256 2.80 -0.95 5.92
C LEU A 256 1.34 -0.69 5.57
N ALA A 257 0.44 -1.63 5.78
CA ALA A 257 -0.99 -1.47 5.52
C ALA A 257 -1.80 -2.09 6.64
N GLN A 258 -2.98 -1.55 6.93
CA GLN A 258 -3.90 -2.21 7.84
C GLN A 258 -4.50 -3.44 7.14
N ILE A 259 -4.17 -4.62 7.67
CA ILE A 259 -4.58 -5.90 7.08
C ILE A 259 -5.25 -6.76 8.15
N ARG A 260 -6.39 -7.34 7.80
CA ARG A 260 -6.99 -8.40 8.59
C ARG A 260 -6.16 -9.68 8.42
N LEU A 261 -5.56 -10.17 9.50
CA LEU A 261 -4.71 -11.37 9.45
C LEU A 261 -5.50 -12.65 9.12
N ASP A 262 -6.80 -12.66 9.36
CA ASP A 262 -7.75 -13.71 8.99
C ASP A 262 -8.39 -13.52 7.61
N ALA A 263 -7.98 -12.49 6.85
CA ALA A 263 -8.55 -12.16 5.56
C ALA A 263 -8.49 -13.34 4.59
N ASN A 264 -9.62 -13.68 3.99
CA ASN A 264 -9.66 -14.65 2.91
C ASN A 264 -9.28 -13.98 1.59
N THR A 265 -8.02 -14.10 1.21
CA THR A 265 -7.48 -13.52 -0.04
C THR A 265 -7.78 -14.36 -1.29
N GLY A 266 -8.58 -15.41 -1.17
CA GLY A 266 -8.92 -16.30 -2.27
C GLY A 266 -7.70 -17.02 -2.83
N THR A 267 -7.59 -17.06 -4.16
CA THR A 267 -6.49 -17.66 -4.92
C THR A 267 -5.36 -16.68 -5.23
N ALA A 268 -5.41 -15.45 -4.68
CA ALA A 268 -4.38 -14.45 -4.91
C ALA A 268 -3.01 -14.95 -4.39
N PRO A 269 -1.95 -14.93 -5.21
CA PRO A 269 -0.61 -15.25 -4.76
C PRO A 269 -0.09 -14.10 -3.88
N THR A 270 -0.16 -14.27 -2.57
CA THR A 270 0.20 -13.24 -1.58
C THR A 270 1.02 -13.83 -0.44
N ILE A 271 1.94 -13.02 0.10
CA ILE A 271 2.71 -13.38 1.30
C ILE A 271 1.80 -13.64 2.52
N LEU A 272 0.59 -13.09 2.52
CA LEU A 272 -0.39 -13.30 3.60
C LEU A 272 -0.86 -14.76 3.72
N GLY A 273 -0.61 -15.57 2.69
CA GLY A 273 -0.80 -17.01 2.72
C GLY A 273 0.25 -17.79 3.52
N LEU A 274 1.30 -17.14 4.04
CA LEU A 274 2.46 -17.79 4.67
C LEU A 274 2.10 -18.75 5.80
N PHE A 275 1.06 -18.45 6.57
CA PHE A 275 0.62 -19.25 7.72
C PHE A 275 -0.65 -20.07 7.44
N ARG A 276 -1.05 -20.19 6.18
CA ARG A 276 -2.14 -21.08 5.77
C ARG A 276 -1.59 -22.45 5.46
N GLU A 277 -2.42 -23.46 5.70
CA GLU A 277 -2.10 -24.82 5.26
C GLU A 277 -2.03 -24.84 3.73
N SER A 278 -0.86 -25.09 3.19
CA SER A 278 -0.59 -25.14 1.76
C SER A 278 0.65 -25.97 1.49
N ASP A 279 0.59 -26.79 0.44
CA ASP A 279 1.75 -27.58 -0.03
C ASP A 279 2.86 -26.68 -0.59
N SER A 280 2.54 -25.43 -0.93
CA SER A 280 3.47 -24.47 -1.52
C SER A 280 3.30 -23.10 -0.85
N PRO A 281 3.92 -22.90 0.33
CA PRO A 281 3.87 -21.60 1.00
C PRO A 281 4.59 -20.52 0.16
N PRO A 282 4.12 -19.25 0.22
CA PRO A 282 4.75 -18.16 -0.52
C PRO A 282 6.21 -17.98 -0.08
N GLN A 283 7.09 -17.80 -1.06
CA GLN A 283 8.54 -17.64 -0.82
C GLN A 283 8.95 -16.22 -0.45
N GLY A 284 8.07 -15.25 -0.66
CA GLY A 284 8.30 -13.83 -0.37
C GLY A 284 7.17 -12.96 -0.91
N LEU A 285 7.41 -11.65 -0.90
CA LEU A 285 6.48 -10.65 -1.40
C LEU A 285 6.19 -10.88 -2.88
N SER A 286 4.94 -11.04 -3.22
CA SER A 286 4.49 -11.29 -4.60
C SER A 286 4.34 -9.99 -5.41
N LEU A 287 4.09 -10.15 -6.71
CA LEU A 287 3.67 -9.03 -7.55
C LEU A 287 2.34 -8.42 -7.07
N TRP A 288 1.42 -9.23 -6.54
CA TRP A 288 0.15 -8.74 -6.01
C TRP A 288 0.35 -7.86 -4.78
N ASP A 289 1.20 -8.31 -3.85
CA ASP A 289 1.52 -7.57 -2.63
C ASP A 289 2.20 -6.23 -2.95
N SER A 290 3.23 -6.27 -3.81
CA SER A 290 3.96 -5.07 -4.22
C SER A 290 3.09 -4.09 -5.02
N SER A 291 2.23 -4.61 -5.91
CA SER A 291 1.27 -3.78 -6.65
C SER A 291 0.23 -3.15 -5.72
N PHE A 292 -0.26 -3.90 -4.73
CA PHE A 292 -1.19 -3.38 -3.72
C PHE A 292 -0.54 -2.25 -2.90
N LEU A 293 0.61 -2.50 -2.29
CA LEU A 293 1.30 -1.49 -1.48
C LEU A 293 1.61 -0.23 -2.29
N LYS A 294 2.13 -0.39 -3.51
CA LYS A 294 2.42 0.74 -4.40
C LYS A 294 1.15 1.50 -4.77
N SER A 295 0.06 0.80 -5.09
CA SER A 295 -1.22 1.45 -5.41
C SER A 295 -1.80 2.16 -4.20
N LEU A 296 -1.71 1.57 -3.00
CA LEU A 296 -2.17 2.16 -1.75
C LEU A 296 -1.46 3.50 -1.47
N TYR A 297 -0.14 3.56 -1.61
CA TYR A 297 0.64 4.77 -1.30
C TYR A 297 0.67 5.82 -2.41
N THR A 298 0.31 5.46 -3.64
CA THR A 298 0.25 6.40 -4.76
C THR A 298 -1.17 6.90 -5.07
N THR A 299 -2.19 6.35 -4.42
CA THR A 299 -3.58 6.80 -4.56
C THR A 299 -3.93 7.81 -3.48
N ASP A 300 -4.73 8.82 -3.82
CA ASP A 300 -5.22 9.79 -2.84
C ASP A 300 -6.16 9.10 -1.84
N GLN A 301 -5.81 9.16 -0.56
CA GLN A 301 -6.59 8.54 0.52
C GLN A 301 -7.89 9.31 0.81
N SER A 302 -7.96 10.57 0.51
CA SER A 302 -9.15 11.41 0.71
C SER A 302 -10.24 11.17 -0.33
N SER A 303 -9.89 10.57 -1.47
CA SER A 303 -10.84 10.31 -2.56
C SER A 303 -11.85 9.23 -2.19
N VAL A 304 -13.14 9.46 -2.43
CA VAL A 304 -14.20 8.45 -2.32
C VAL A 304 -13.99 7.28 -3.31
N LEU A 305 -13.15 7.46 -4.31
CA LEU A 305 -12.79 6.45 -5.29
C LEU A 305 -11.47 5.73 -4.96
N GLN A 306 -10.90 5.92 -3.76
CA GLN A 306 -9.59 5.36 -3.40
C GLN A 306 -9.52 3.85 -3.68
N VAL A 307 -10.46 3.07 -3.17
CA VAL A 307 -10.46 1.61 -3.31
C VAL A 307 -10.59 1.18 -4.77
N SER A 308 -11.46 1.81 -5.54
CA SER A 308 -11.61 1.51 -6.98
C SER A 308 -10.36 1.87 -7.77
N THR A 309 -9.71 2.99 -7.44
CA THR A 309 -8.46 3.41 -8.06
C THR A 309 -7.32 2.45 -7.75
N ILE A 310 -7.22 1.96 -6.51
CA ILE A 310 -6.25 0.92 -6.12
C ILE A 310 -6.45 -0.34 -6.96
N LYS A 311 -7.69 -0.82 -7.09
CA LYS A 311 -8.03 -2.00 -7.90
C LYS A 311 -7.63 -1.83 -9.37
N THR A 312 -7.91 -0.67 -9.95
CA THR A 312 -7.54 -0.35 -11.34
C THR A 312 -6.02 -0.33 -11.52
N ARG A 313 -5.29 0.34 -10.65
CA ARG A 313 -3.82 0.39 -10.71
C ARG A 313 -3.16 -0.97 -10.52
N MET A 314 -3.70 -1.79 -9.62
CA MET A 314 -3.23 -3.17 -9.48
C MET A 314 -3.45 -3.97 -10.76
N PHE A 315 -4.64 -3.84 -11.38
CA PHE A 315 -4.93 -4.51 -12.66
C PHE A 315 -3.93 -4.10 -13.73
N GLU A 316 -3.68 -2.81 -13.91
CA GLU A 316 -2.70 -2.28 -14.87
C GLU A 316 -1.30 -2.84 -14.65
N GLN A 317 -0.85 -2.90 -13.39
CA GLN A 317 0.48 -3.41 -13.02
C GLN A 317 0.61 -4.92 -13.21
N ILE A 318 -0.46 -5.69 -12.99
CA ILE A 318 -0.44 -7.15 -13.09
C ILE A 318 -0.70 -7.61 -14.53
N ALA A 319 -1.62 -6.96 -15.25
CA ALA A 319 -1.97 -7.32 -16.63
C ALA A 319 -0.94 -6.82 -17.66
N GLY A 320 -0.21 -5.74 -17.35
CA GLY A 320 0.78 -5.13 -18.25
C GLY A 320 2.16 -5.81 -18.27
N ARG A 321 2.30 -7.02 -17.67
CA ARG A 321 3.53 -7.81 -17.65
C ARG A 321 3.44 -9.06 -18.53
#